data_5967e776a720a3fcadf6e692d5a97eff
#
_entry.id   5967e776a720a3fcadf6e692d5a97eff
#
_cell.length_a   1.000
_cell.length_b   1.000
_cell.length_c   1.000
_cell.angle_alpha   90.00
_cell.angle_beta   90.00
_cell.angle_gamma   90.00
#
_symmetry.space_group_name_H-M   'P 1'
#
loop_
_entity.id
_entity.type
_entity.pdbx_description
1 polymer ?
#
loop_
_entity_poly.entity_id
_entity_poly.type
_entity_poly.pdbx_seq_one_letter_code
_entity_poly.pdbx_strand_id
1 'polypeptide(L)'
;MRNIQILFIIGFMFAQTTVEGIPKSYIHSTSNRVMKAIMPDIDVDQLLLEDKNAAPGTPFRYGKIFDVDYSLNNSGTWEVLDDGDKIWRLEIHSKYAYSIGIEYDYFHLPEGAEFYVYNPDQTIIHGAYSHLNNQQDNNFHQTAMFID
;
A
#
# COMPACT_ATOMS: atom_id res chain seq x y z
N MET A 1 -27.02 42.80 28.15
CA MET A 1 -26.03 41.72 28.30
C MET A 1 -26.32 40.70 27.22
N ARG A 2 -25.43 40.56 26.27
CA ARG A 2 -25.60 39.67 25.09
C ARG A 2 -24.88 38.36 25.41
N ASN A 3 -25.62 37.28 25.58
CA ASN A 3 -25.07 35.93 25.79
C ASN A 3 -24.45 35.42 24.47
N ILE A 4 -23.15 35.26 24.45
CA ILE A 4 -22.43 34.59 23.35
C ILE A 4 -22.45 33.09 23.71
N GLN A 5 -23.22 32.32 22.93
CA GLN A 5 -23.15 30.87 22.98
C GLN A 5 -22.00 30.42 22.02
N ILE A 6 -20.93 29.89 22.62
CA ILE A 6 -19.85 29.27 21.89
C ILE A 6 -20.26 27.83 21.60
N LEU A 7 -20.57 27.53 20.33
CA LEU A 7 -20.85 26.19 19.86
C LEU A 7 -19.50 25.46 19.60
N PHE A 8 -19.16 24.53 20.49
CA PHE A 8 -18.03 23.62 20.26
C PHE A 8 -18.46 22.54 19.26
N ILE A 9 -17.99 22.66 18.02
CA ILE A 9 -18.09 21.56 17.04
C ILE A 9 -16.92 20.62 17.32
N ILE A 10 -17.18 19.51 18.02
CA ILE A 10 -16.23 18.40 18.12
C ILE A 10 -16.28 17.64 16.80
N GLY A 11 -15.35 17.96 15.90
CA GLY A 11 -15.11 17.15 14.71
C GLY A 11 -14.55 15.80 15.13
N PHE A 12 -15.31 14.73 14.95
CA PHE A 12 -14.76 13.38 15.01
C PHE A 12 -13.85 13.19 13.79
N MET A 13 -12.53 13.29 14.00
CA MET A 13 -11.57 12.81 13.02
C MET A 13 -11.61 11.28 13.10
N PHE A 14 -12.20 10.64 12.11
CA PHE A 14 -12.01 9.21 11.89
C PHE A 14 -10.58 9.03 11.37
N ALA A 15 -9.63 8.79 12.27
CA ALA A 15 -8.34 8.26 11.89
C ALA A 15 -8.57 6.86 11.31
N GLN A 16 -7.95 6.53 10.17
CA GLN A 16 -7.92 5.17 9.68
C GLN A 16 -7.23 4.30 10.74
N THR A 17 -8.02 3.51 11.44
CA THR A 17 -7.52 2.63 12.49
C THR A 17 -7.01 1.34 11.83
N THR A 18 -5.70 1.19 11.75
CA THR A 18 -5.09 -0.12 11.55
C THR A 18 -5.16 -0.88 12.88
N VAL A 19 -5.57 -2.12 12.83
CA VAL A 19 -5.48 -3.02 14.00
C VAL A 19 -4.04 -3.54 14.04
N GLU A 20 -3.39 -3.48 15.19
CA GLU A 20 -2.08 -4.13 15.35
C GLU A 20 -2.23 -5.63 15.07
N GLY A 21 -1.49 -6.13 14.11
CA GLY A 21 -1.52 -7.53 13.70
C GLY A 21 -0.18 -7.98 13.13
N ILE A 22 0.04 -9.28 13.11
CA ILE A 22 1.22 -9.91 12.51
C ILE A 22 0.75 -10.69 11.28
N PRO A 23 1.35 -10.44 10.09
CA PRO A 23 1.01 -11.20 8.90
C PRO A 23 1.09 -12.71 9.14
N LYS A 24 0.09 -13.48 8.72
CA LYS A 24 0.08 -14.94 8.87
C LYS A 24 1.30 -15.62 8.23
N SER A 25 1.88 -15.01 7.19
CA SER A 25 3.13 -15.46 6.59
C SER A 25 4.34 -15.47 7.53
N TYR A 26 4.28 -14.80 8.68
CA TYR A 26 5.38 -14.79 9.65
C TYR A 26 5.27 -15.90 10.69
N ILE A 27 4.04 -16.37 10.96
CA ILE A 27 3.76 -17.34 12.00
C ILE A 27 3.47 -18.74 11.45
N HIS A 28 3.15 -18.85 10.14
CA HIS A 28 2.94 -20.13 9.46
C HIS A 28 4.09 -20.44 8.50
N SER A 29 4.38 -21.71 8.31
CA SER A 29 5.30 -22.16 7.27
C SER A 29 4.70 -21.91 5.91
N THR A 30 5.24 -20.95 5.17
CA THR A 30 4.78 -20.62 3.83
C THR A 30 5.83 -20.94 2.78
N SER A 31 5.39 -21.20 1.55
CA SER A 31 6.28 -21.45 0.42
C SER A 31 7.18 -20.23 0.14
N ASN A 32 8.45 -20.47 -0.17
CA ASN A 32 9.36 -19.44 -0.68
C ASN A 32 9.10 -19.08 -2.16
N ARG A 33 8.13 -19.75 -2.81
CA ARG A 33 7.77 -19.50 -4.21
C ARG A 33 6.66 -18.47 -4.27
N VAL A 34 7.03 -17.20 -4.15
CA VAL A 34 6.10 -16.08 -4.35
C VAL A 34 6.33 -15.50 -5.73
N MET A 35 5.25 -15.17 -6.45
CA MET A 35 5.36 -14.45 -7.72
C MET A 35 6.03 -13.10 -7.49
N LYS A 36 7.04 -12.79 -8.32
CA LYS A 36 7.75 -11.52 -8.29
C LYS A 36 7.36 -10.66 -9.49
N ALA A 37 6.86 -9.47 -9.19
CA ALA A 37 6.62 -8.43 -10.16
C ALA A 37 7.85 -7.51 -10.19
N ILE A 38 8.63 -7.59 -11.25
CA ILE A 38 9.85 -6.78 -11.41
C ILE A 38 9.50 -5.56 -12.28
N MET A 39 9.65 -4.38 -11.69
CA MET A 39 9.42 -3.13 -12.42
C MET A 39 10.52 -2.89 -13.46
N PRO A 40 10.18 -2.20 -14.57
CA PRO A 40 11.17 -1.79 -15.56
C PRO A 40 12.29 -0.95 -14.95
N ASP A 41 13.50 -1.06 -15.49
CA ASP A 41 14.62 -0.21 -15.08
C ASP A 41 14.30 1.27 -15.35
N ILE A 42 14.71 2.13 -14.43
CA ILE A 42 14.53 3.58 -14.52
C ILE A 42 15.88 4.23 -14.82
N ASP A 43 15.92 5.04 -15.88
CA ASP A 43 17.03 5.94 -16.13
C ASP A 43 16.90 7.18 -15.25
N VAL A 44 17.49 7.13 -14.08
CA VAL A 44 17.42 8.22 -13.09
C VAL A 44 18.10 9.47 -13.60
N ASP A 45 19.22 9.33 -14.33
CA ASP A 45 19.96 10.48 -14.87
C ASP A 45 19.12 11.24 -15.90
N GLN A 46 18.41 10.51 -16.75
CA GLN A 46 17.47 11.10 -17.71
C GLN A 46 16.33 11.83 -16.99
N LEU A 47 15.75 11.26 -15.95
CA LEU A 47 14.68 11.91 -15.17
C LEU A 47 15.18 13.20 -14.48
N LEU A 48 16.37 13.17 -13.89
CA LEU A 48 16.98 14.35 -13.27
C LEU A 48 17.27 15.46 -14.29
N LEU A 49 17.68 15.08 -15.52
CA LEU A 49 17.89 16.03 -16.60
C LEU A 49 16.57 16.68 -17.05
N GLU A 50 15.50 15.89 -17.16
CA GLU A 50 14.16 16.40 -17.46
C GLU A 50 13.68 17.40 -16.39
N ASP A 51 13.84 17.06 -15.11
CA ASP A 51 13.43 17.91 -14.00
C ASP A 51 14.21 19.23 -13.98
N LYS A 52 15.52 19.18 -14.27
CA LYS A 52 16.36 20.37 -14.38
C LYS A 52 15.92 21.31 -15.51
N ASN A 53 15.39 20.75 -16.60
CA ASN A 53 14.94 21.49 -17.77
C ASN A 53 13.43 21.77 -17.75
N ALA A 54 12.74 21.45 -16.67
CA ALA A 54 11.30 21.66 -16.53
C ALA A 54 10.97 23.18 -16.55
N ALA A 55 9.80 23.51 -17.09
CA ALA A 55 9.35 24.90 -17.14
C ALA A 55 9.12 25.48 -15.73
N PRO A 56 9.31 26.79 -15.53
CA PRO A 56 8.99 27.41 -14.24
C PRO A 56 7.54 27.13 -13.81
N GLY A 57 7.36 26.68 -12.56
CA GLY A 57 6.05 26.30 -12.02
C GLY A 57 5.64 24.86 -12.26
N THR A 58 6.45 24.04 -12.93
CA THR A 58 6.23 22.59 -13.01
C THR A 58 6.30 21.99 -11.60
N PRO A 59 5.31 21.17 -11.17
CA PRO A 59 5.37 20.47 -9.89
C PRO A 59 6.62 19.60 -9.78
N PHE A 60 7.18 19.54 -8.59
CA PHE A 60 8.33 18.68 -8.31
C PHE A 60 7.96 17.21 -8.49
N ARG A 61 8.76 16.45 -9.25
CA ARG A 61 8.62 15.00 -9.40
C ARG A 61 9.21 14.32 -8.16
N TYR A 62 8.41 13.56 -7.46
CA TYR A 62 8.87 12.77 -6.31
C TYR A 62 8.98 11.26 -6.61
N GLY A 63 8.51 10.82 -7.79
CA GLY A 63 8.57 9.43 -8.17
C GLY A 63 8.29 9.19 -9.66
N LYS A 64 8.48 7.94 -10.08
CA LYS A 64 8.07 7.45 -11.40
C LYS A 64 6.87 6.52 -11.21
N ILE A 65 5.77 6.82 -11.89
CA ILE A 65 4.57 5.99 -11.88
C ILE A 65 4.72 4.89 -12.94
N PHE A 66 4.31 3.69 -12.56
CA PHE A 66 4.11 2.55 -13.46
C PHE A 66 2.64 2.16 -13.39
N ASP A 67 1.95 2.21 -14.52
CA ASP A 67 0.61 1.65 -14.64
C ASP A 67 0.73 0.13 -14.77
N VAL A 68 0.14 -0.59 -13.83
CA VAL A 68 0.20 -2.05 -13.74
C VAL A 68 -1.20 -2.61 -13.52
N ASP A 69 -1.44 -3.83 -13.99
CA ASP A 69 -2.70 -4.55 -13.75
C ASP A 69 -2.40 -5.80 -12.90
N TYR A 70 -2.34 -5.60 -11.57
CA TYR A 70 -2.19 -6.69 -10.61
C TYR A 70 -3.46 -6.87 -9.79
N SER A 71 -3.93 -8.12 -9.72
CA SER A 71 -5.12 -8.46 -8.95
C SER A 71 -4.99 -9.86 -8.33
N LEU A 72 -5.91 -10.17 -7.44
CA LEU A 72 -6.01 -11.52 -6.83
C LEU A 72 -6.27 -12.63 -7.85
N ASN A 73 -6.69 -12.27 -9.07
CA ASN A 73 -7.08 -13.23 -10.11
C ASN A 73 -5.99 -13.45 -11.17
N ASN A 74 -5.11 -12.45 -11.40
CA ASN A 74 -4.15 -12.50 -12.49
C ASN A 74 -2.69 -12.50 -12.04
N SER A 75 -2.44 -12.25 -10.76
CA SER A 75 -1.09 -12.11 -10.23
C SER A 75 -0.97 -12.65 -8.81
N GLY A 76 0.27 -12.71 -8.31
CA GLY A 76 0.56 -13.25 -7.00
C GLY A 76 0.49 -14.76 -6.89
N THR A 77 0.62 -15.25 -5.68
CA THR A 77 0.62 -16.68 -5.36
C THR A 77 -0.35 -16.95 -4.23
N TRP A 78 -1.30 -17.83 -4.48
CA TRP A 78 -2.22 -18.35 -3.47
C TRP A 78 -1.65 -19.59 -2.78
N GLU A 79 -1.85 -19.69 -1.49
CA GLU A 79 -1.46 -20.83 -0.67
C GLU A 79 -2.51 -21.09 0.40
N VAL A 80 -2.73 -22.35 0.73
CA VAL A 80 -3.58 -22.78 1.85
C VAL A 80 -2.65 -23.10 3.02
N LEU A 81 -2.89 -22.46 4.15
CA LEU A 81 -2.13 -22.66 5.38
C LEU A 81 -2.59 -23.94 6.11
N ASP A 82 -1.81 -24.40 7.06
CA ASP A 82 -2.08 -25.58 7.86
C ASP A 82 -3.30 -25.45 8.78
N ASP A 83 -3.72 -24.22 9.11
CA ASP A 83 -4.96 -23.90 9.82
C ASP A 83 -6.21 -23.85 8.90
N GLY A 84 -6.02 -24.01 7.59
CA GLY A 84 -7.07 -23.97 6.58
C GLY A 84 -7.35 -22.58 5.98
N ASP A 85 -6.71 -21.53 6.48
CA ASP A 85 -6.81 -20.20 5.91
C ASP A 85 -6.08 -20.12 4.56
N LYS A 86 -6.44 -19.12 3.77
CA LYS A 86 -5.82 -18.85 2.46
C LYS A 86 -5.05 -17.55 2.52
N ILE A 87 -3.83 -17.60 2.03
CA ILE A 87 -2.98 -16.42 1.90
C ILE A 87 -2.67 -16.17 0.42
N TRP A 88 -2.74 -14.90 0.02
CA TRP A 88 -2.25 -14.42 -1.27
C TRP A 88 -1.04 -13.51 -1.04
N ARG A 89 0.00 -13.71 -1.84
CA ARG A 89 1.23 -12.93 -1.74
C ARG A 89 1.73 -12.52 -3.12
N LEU A 90 2.15 -11.27 -3.25
CA LEU A 90 2.83 -10.73 -4.41
C LEU A 90 4.06 -9.96 -3.93
N GLU A 91 5.23 -10.27 -4.47
CA GLU A 91 6.45 -9.51 -4.23
C GLU A 91 6.62 -8.50 -5.37
N ILE A 92 6.76 -7.21 -5.04
CA ILE A 92 7.01 -6.14 -6.00
C ILE A 92 8.44 -5.67 -5.80
N HIS A 93 9.23 -5.65 -6.87
CA HIS A 93 10.62 -5.24 -6.85
C HIS A 93 10.88 -4.14 -7.87
N SER A 94 11.46 -3.02 -7.41
CA SER A 94 11.94 -1.94 -8.27
C SER A 94 13.40 -1.68 -7.95
N LYS A 95 14.24 -1.97 -8.92
CA LYS A 95 15.69 -1.85 -8.76
C LYS A 95 16.10 -0.41 -8.48
N TYR A 96 16.93 -0.21 -7.46
CA TYR A 96 17.43 1.09 -7.02
C TYR A 96 16.35 2.09 -6.54
N ALA A 97 15.12 1.66 -6.31
CA ALA A 97 14.13 2.51 -5.70
C ALA A 97 14.44 2.72 -4.21
N TYR A 98 14.40 3.96 -3.74
CA TYR A 98 14.48 4.28 -2.31
C TYR A 98 13.20 3.92 -1.57
N SER A 99 12.08 3.92 -2.29
CA SER A 99 10.78 3.57 -1.75
C SER A 99 9.83 3.13 -2.86
N ILE A 100 8.83 2.33 -2.50
CA ILE A 100 7.75 1.93 -3.39
C ILE A 100 6.44 2.39 -2.77
N GLY A 101 5.67 3.18 -3.53
CA GLY A 101 4.29 3.52 -3.21
C GLY A 101 3.34 2.64 -4.01
N ILE A 102 2.24 2.21 -3.40
CA ILE A 102 1.21 1.41 -4.06
C ILE A 102 -0.10 2.19 -4.00
N GLU A 103 -0.73 2.37 -5.16
CA GLU A 103 -2.04 2.94 -5.31
C GLU A 103 -3.01 1.86 -5.79
N TYR A 104 -4.21 1.83 -5.22
CA TYR A 104 -5.22 0.80 -5.52
C TYR A 104 -6.40 1.46 -6.23
N ASP A 105 -6.71 0.99 -7.45
CA ASP A 105 -7.89 1.42 -8.20
C ASP A 105 -9.18 0.88 -7.56
N TYR A 106 -9.08 -0.28 -6.93
CA TYR A 106 -10.17 -0.92 -6.22
C TYR A 106 -9.66 -1.60 -4.97
N PHE A 107 -10.27 -1.26 -3.82
CA PHE A 107 -9.94 -1.89 -2.55
C PHE A 107 -11.22 -2.24 -1.79
N HIS A 108 -11.42 -3.53 -1.56
CA HIS A 108 -12.52 -4.03 -0.75
C HIS A 108 -12.12 -5.33 -0.08
N LEU A 109 -12.11 -5.34 1.24
CA LEU A 109 -11.84 -6.53 2.05
C LEU A 109 -13.14 -7.07 2.62
N PRO A 110 -13.45 -8.36 2.45
CA PRO A 110 -14.56 -9.01 3.13
C PRO A 110 -14.28 -9.12 4.64
N GLU A 111 -15.34 -9.30 5.42
CA GLU A 111 -15.20 -9.55 6.86
C GLU A 111 -14.33 -10.80 7.11
N GLY A 112 -13.40 -10.70 8.05
CA GLY A 112 -12.43 -11.75 8.37
C GLY A 112 -11.18 -11.77 7.48
N ALA A 113 -11.12 -10.96 6.41
CA ALA A 113 -9.90 -10.80 5.64
C ALA A 113 -9.00 -9.70 6.23
N GLU A 114 -7.71 -9.94 6.15
CA GLU A 114 -6.67 -9.00 6.57
C GLU A 114 -5.70 -8.74 5.41
N PHE A 115 -5.28 -7.48 5.27
CA PHE A 115 -4.32 -7.08 4.26
C PHE A 115 -3.12 -6.39 4.91
N TYR A 116 -1.93 -6.77 4.46
CA TYR A 116 -0.66 -6.24 4.92
C TYR A 116 0.24 -5.90 3.74
N VAL A 117 1.02 -4.85 3.89
CA VAL A 117 2.16 -4.54 3.03
C VAL A 117 3.40 -4.46 3.91
N TYR A 118 4.47 -5.16 3.52
CA TYR A 118 5.68 -5.22 4.32
C TYR A 118 6.93 -5.40 3.44
N ASN A 119 8.08 -4.99 3.95
CA ASN A 119 9.36 -5.15 3.28
C ASN A 119 9.93 -6.58 3.48
N PRO A 120 10.85 -7.05 2.62
CA PRO A 120 11.34 -8.43 2.66
C PRO A 120 12.01 -8.84 3.97
N ASP A 121 12.68 -7.92 4.67
CA ASP A 121 13.32 -8.16 5.96
C ASP A 121 12.38 -8.04 7.16
N GLN A 122 11.08 -7.73 6.89
CA GLN A 122 10.02 -7.69 7.89
C GLN A 122 10.21 -6.63 8.99
N THR A 123 10.99 -5.60 8.70
CA THR A 123 11.23 -4.50 9.65
C THR A 123 10.17 -3.41 9.56
N ILE A 124 9.47 -3.32 8.44
CA ILE A 124 8.39 -2.36 8.19
C ILE A 124 7.14 -3.12 7.79
N ILE A 125 6.05 -2.92 8.55
CA ILE A 125 4.75 -3.55 8.31
C ILE A 125 3.68 -2.47 8.33
N HIS A 126 2.85 -2.42 7.28
CA HIS A 126 1.62 -1.62 7.22
C HIS A 126 0.42 -2.57 7.20
N GLY A 127 -0.51 -2.37 8.10
CA GLY A 127 -1.69 -3.23 8.35
C GLY A 127 -1.75 -3.62 9.84
N ALA A 128 -2.70 -4.44 10.27
CA ALA A 128 -3.71 -5.08 9.43
C ALA A 128 -4.74 -4.05 8.91
N TYR A 129 -4.95 -4.05 7.60
CA TYR A 129 -6.16 -3.45 7.04
C TYR A 129 -7.25 -4.52 7.01
N SER A 130 -8.49 -4.13 7.32
CA SER A 130 -9.64 -5.03 7.39
C SER A 130 -10.85 -4.43 6.66
N HIS A 131 -11.99 -5.09 6.73
CA HIS A 131 -13.25 -4.56 6.21
C HIS A 131 -13.62 -3.17 6.78
N LEU A 132 -13.10 -2.80 7.94
CA LEU A 132 -13.32 -1.48 8.55
C LEU A 132 -12.61 -0.34 7.82
N ASN A 133 -11.65 -0.67 6.95
CA ASN A 133 -10.94 0.29 6.11
C ASN A 133 -11.60 0.48 4.73
N ASN A 134 -12.65 -0.29 4.41
CA ASN A 134 -13.38 -0.14 3.16
C ASN A 134 -14.05 1.24 3.09
N GLN A 135 -13.92 1.90 1.94
CA GLN A 135 -14.59 3.17 1.66
C GLN A 135 -15.87 2.93 0.87
N GLN A 136 -16.81 3.89 0.89
CA GLN A 136 -18.12 3.73 0.25
C GLN A 136 -18.02 3.60 -1.27
N ASP A 137 -17.01 4.19 -1.88
CA ASP A 137 -16.75 4.16 -3.32
C ASP A 137 -15.83 3.01 -3.74
N ASN A 138 -15.38 2.19 -2.78
CA ASN A 138 -14.37 1.13 -2.95
C ASN A 138 -13.02 1.60 -3.54
N ASN A 139 -12.81 2.92 -3.62
CA ASN A 139 -11.54 3.50 -4.00
C ASN A 139 -10.71 3.72 -2.74
N PHE A 140 -9.70 2.91 -2.56
CA PHE A 140 -8.78 3.06 -1.45
C PHE A 140 -7.44 3.55 -1.99
N HIS A 141 -7.21 4.85 -1.85
CA HIS A 141 -5.95 5.46 -2.18
C HIS A 141 -5.02 5.44 -0.97
N GLN A 142 -4.45 4.30 -0.68
CA GLN A 142 -3.39 4.26 0.32
C GLN A 142 -2.06 4.01 -0.36
N THR A 143 -1.16 4.93 -0.16
CA THR A 143 0.23 4.78 -0.53
C THR A 143 0.98 4.21 0.66
N ALA A 144 1.37 2.95 0.58
CA ALA A 144 2.38 2.42 1.46
C ALA A 144 3.75 2.78 0.88
N MET A 145 4.55 3.55 1.60
CA MET A 145 5.93 3.86 1.22
C MET A 145 6.87 2.97 2.01
N PHE A 146 7.67 2.18 1.29
CA PHE A 146 8.72 1.37 1.86
C PHE A 146 10.05 1.99 1.48
N ILE A 147 10.86 2.21 2.48
CA ILE A 147 12.25 2.65 2.33
C ILE A 147 13.09 1.40 2.48
N ASP A 148 13.93 1.13 1.49
CA ASP A 148 14.95 0.07 1.53
C ASP A 148 16.10 0.48 2.44
#